data_e178ae7afe18b56b6e67c292671b49c4
#
_entry.id   e178ae7afe18b56b6e67c292671b49c4
#
_cell.length_a   1.000
_cell.length_b   1.000
_cell.length_c   1.000
_cell.angle_alpha   90.00
_cell.angle_beta   90.00
_cell.angle_gamma   90.00
#
_symmetry.space_group_name_H-M   'P 1'
#
loop_
_entity.id
_entity.type
_entity.pdbx_description
1 polymer ?
#
loop_
_entity_poly.entity_id
_entity_poly.type
_entity_poly.pdbx_seq_one_letter_code
_entity_poly.pdbx_strand_id
1 'polypeptide(L)'
;YPFSAPTHVAIDPKNGEILISDGYSNARIHRYSPDGKLIKSWGQSGTFEGHFNIVHNLTIDRDGWVYVADRDNRRIQVFDIDGNYQTQWVNLSRAACVSTHFTGSETTIYVGEYFAGLGSNSQGKDLGPRVTIFDVKGNVLARLGHETYGDAPGRFYAPHGIAVDSKGDIYVAEVSWAEFGQIMPGKKFRSLQKLVKVCRP
;
A
#
# COMPACT_ATOMS: atom_id res chain seq x y z
N TYR A 1 -23.26 6.74 10.59
CA TYR A 1 -22.00 7.20 10.01
C TYR A 1 -21.46 6.09 9.12
N PRO A 2 -20.90 6.40 7.94
CA PRO A 2 -20.44 5.36 7.01
C PRO A 2 -19.15 4.66 7.47
N PHE A 3 -18.39 5.27 8.39
CA PHE A 3 -17.09 4.79 8.84
C PHE A 3 -17.19 3.82 10.01
N SER A 4 -16.30 2.79 9.99
CA SER A 4 -16.17 1.86 11.10
C SER A 4 -14.73 1.78 11.66
N ALA A 5 -13.72 1.86 10.82
CA ALA A 5 -12.32 2.04 11.21
C ALA A 5 -11.50 2.43 9.97
N PRO A 6 -11.53 3.71 9.58
CA PRO A 6 -10.81 4.20 8.41
C PRO A 6 -9.31 3.94 8.51
N THR A 7 -8.70 3.59 7.40
CA THR A 7 -7.29 3.19 7.33
C THR A 7 -6.43 4.19 6.58
N HIS A 8 -6.96 4.81 5.53
CA HIS A 8 -6.20 5.78 4.73
C HIS A 8 -7.11 6.78 4.00
N VAL A 9 -6.50 7.86 3.51
CA VAL A 9 -7.15 8.87 2.67
C VAL A 9 -6.27 9.24 1.49
N ALA A 10 -6.85 9.38 0.31
CA ALA A 10 -6.21 9.95 -0.87
C ALA A 10 -7.08 11.06 -1.48
N ILE A 11 -6.41 12.02 -2.10
CA ILE A 11 -7.06 13.15 -2.79
C ILE A 11 -6.85 12.97 -4.29
N ASP A 12 -7.93 13.02 -5.06
CA ASP A 12 -7.84 13.02 -6.52
C ASP A 12 -7.14 14.30 -6.99
N PRO A 13 -5.99 14.18 -7.67
CA PRO A 13 -5.23 15.35 -8.12
C PRO A 13 -5.94 16.17 -9.22
N LYS A 14 -6.99 15.64 -9.85
CA LYS A 14 -7.75 16.33 -10.91
C LYS A 14 -8.78 17.32 -10.36
N ASN A 15 -9.53 16.90 -9.34
CA ASN A 15 -10.73 17.62 -8.91
C ASN A 15 -10.84 17.81 -7.41
N GLY A 16 -9.88 17.26 -6.62
CA GLY A 16 -9.85 17.39 -5.17
C GLY A 16 -10.84 16.48 -4.44
N GLU A 17 -11.46 15.52 -5.12
CA GLU A 17 -12.29 14.52 -4.46
C GLU A 17 -11.49 13.66 -3.48
N ILE A 18 -12.14 13.21 -2.43
CA ILE A 18 -11.51 12.53 -1.32
C ILE A 18 -11.96 11.06 -1.32
N LEU A 19 -11.00 10.14 -1.41
CA LEU A 19 -11.24 8.73 -1.25
C LEU A 19 -10.71 8.26 0.10
N ILE A 20 -11.53 7.48 0.81
CA ILE A 20 -11.20 6.97 2.15
C ILE A 20 -11.37 5.46 2.15
N SER A 21 -10.29 4.72 2.46
CA SER A 21 -10.39 3.30 2.77
C SER A 21 -10.84 3.10 4.21
N ASP A 22 -11.79 2.20 4.43
CA ASP A 22 -12.38 1.87 5.73
C ASP A 22 -12.28 0.35 5.92
N GLY A 23 -11.18 -0.12 6.52
CA GLY A 23 -10.76 -1.50 6.38
C GLY A 23 -10.64 -2.34 7.63
N TYR A 24 -10.44 -1.79 8.85
CA TYR A 24 -10.24 -2.63 10.02
C TYR A 24 -11.52 -3.22 10.62
N SER A 25 -12.65 -2.54 10.46
CA SER A 25 -13.95 -3.04 10.91
C SER A 25 -15.02 -2.92 9.83
N ASN A 26 -14.57 -2.65 8.60
CA ASN A 26 -15.37 -2.55 7.40
C ASN A 26 -14.55 -3.10 6.21
N ALA A 27 -15.14 -3.13 5.02
CA ALA A 27 -14.45 -3.52 3.79
C ALA A 27 -14.92 -2.60 2.65
N ARG A 28 -14.77 -1.28 2.85
CA ARG A 28 -15.33 -0.28 1.96
C ARG A 28 -14.34 0.80 1.57
N ILE A 29 -14.60 1.40 0.44
CA ILE A 29 -14.02 2.67 0.02
C ILE A 29 -15.17 3.67 -0.09
N HIS A 30 -14.93 4.88 0.42
CA HIS A 30 -15.88 5.98 0.37
C HIS A 30 -15.30 7.12 -0.46
N ARG A 31 -16.06 7.62 -1.41
CA ARG A 31 -15.72 8.79 -2.25
C ARG A 31 -16.55 9.98 -1.82
N TYR A 32 -15.89 11.08 -1.56
CA TYR A 32 -16.48 12.34 -1.17
C TYR A 32 -16.11 13.44 -2.14
N SER A 33 -16.99 14.42 -2.30
CA SER A 33 -16.66 15.67 -2.96
C SER A 33 -15.67 16.50 -2.13
N PRO A 34 -15.01 17.52 -2.71
CA PRO A 34 -14.07 18.37 -1.99
C PRO A 34 -14.72 19.13 -0.81
N ASP A 35 -16.02 19.37 -0.85
CA ASP A 35 -16.81 19.99 0.22
C ASP A 35 -17.34 18.98 1.27
N GLY A 36 -16.90 17.71 1.19
CA GLY A 36 -17.16 16.68 2.19
C GLY A 36 -18.52 15.98 2.07
N LYS A 37 -19.21 16.08 0.93
CA LYS A 37 -20.44 15.31 0.69
C LYS A 37 -20.14 13.93 0.15
N LEU A 38 -20.75 12.91 0.73
CA LEU A 38 -20.62 11.53 0.24
C LEU A 38 -21.20 11.41 -1.17
N ILE A 39 -20.37 10.98 -2.12
CA ILE A 39 -20.78 10.70 -3.51
C ILE A 39 -21.16 9.23 -3.65
N LYS A 40 -20.28 8.32 -3.19
CA LYS A 40 -20.44 6.87 -3.38
C LYS A 40 -19.66 6.08 -2.34
N SER A 41 -20.11 4.87 -2.08
CA SER A 41 -19.34 3.85 -1.35
C SER A 41 -19.41 2.53 -2.08
N TRP A 42 -18.29 1.80 -2.13
CA TRP A 42 -18.24 0.46 -2.73
C TRP A 42 -17.38 -0.48 -1.92
N GLY A 43 -17.44 -1.76 -2.25
CA GLY A 43 -16.71 -2.83 -1.58
C GLY A 43 -17.58 -3.58 -0.57
N GLN A 44 -17.13 -4.76 -0.24
CA GLN A 44 -17.65 -5.64 0.81
C GLN A 44 -16.59 -6.67 1.19
N SER A 45 -16.79 -7.34 2.32
CA SER A 45 -15.86 -8.39 2.78
C SER A 45 -15.84 -9.57 1.80
N GLY A 46 -14.63 -10.06 1.50
CA GLY A 46 -14.44 -11.24 0.66
C GLY A 46 -13.16 -11.21 -0.16
N THR A 47 -13.07 -12.16 -1.09
CA THR A 47 -11.90 -12.41 -1.93
C THR A 47 -12.15 -12.17 -3.43
N PHE A 48 -13.39 -11.97 -3.84
CA PHE A 48 -13.74 -11.70 -5.23
C PHE A 48 -13.29 -10.29 -5.67
N GLU A 49 -13.46 -9.98 -6.93
CA GLU A 49 -13.24 -8.65 -7.51
C GLU A 49 -14.15 -7.62 -6.84
N GLY A 50 -13.55 -6.49 -6.42
CA GLY A 50 -14.26 -5.46 -5.66
C GLY A 50 -14.59 -5.82 -4.20
N HIS A 51 -14.22 -7.02 -3.73
CA HIS A 51 -14.30 -7.40 -2.33
C HIS A 51 -12.95 -7.23 -1.66
N PHE A 52 -12.93 -7.00 -0.35
CA PHE A 52 -11.71 -6.69 0.41
C PHE A 52 -11.59 -7.55 1.67
N ASN A 53 -10.35 -7.81 2.04
CA ASN A 53 -9.98 -8.32 3.35
C ASN A 53 -8.94 -7.37 3.93
N ILE A 54 -9.39 -6.43 4.76
CA ILE A 54 -8.64 -5.29 5.25
C ILE A 54 -8.15 -4.41 4.08
N VAL A 55 -9.05 -3.58 3.55
CA VAL A 55 -8.68 -2.50 2.63
C VAL A 55 -7.87 -1.47 3.41
N HIS A 56 -6.54 -1.48 3.23
CA HIS A 56 -5.65 -0.85 4.19
C HIS A 56 -5.12 0.51 3.72
N ASN A 57 -4.95 0.68 2.43
CA ASN A 57 -4.41 1.91 1.86
C ASN A 57 -4.92 2.08 0.43
N LEU A 58 -4.86 3.28 -0.10
CA LEU A 58 -5.17 3.56 -1.49
C LEU A 58 -4.44 4.81 -1.99
N THR A 59 -4.25 4.89 -3.29
CA THR A 59 -3.73 6.08 -3.97
C THR A 59 -4.43 6.27 -5.31
N ILE A 60 -4.36 7.47 -5.87
CA ILE A 60 -4.98 7.83 -7.14
C ILE A 60 -3.90 8.43 -8.05
N ASP A 61 -3.88 8.02 -9.30
CA ASP A 61 -2.99 8.64 -10.28
C ASP A 61 -3.64 9.81 -11.03
N ARG A 62 -2.83 10.43 -11.91
CA ARG A 62 -3.27 11.58 -12.72
C ARG A 62 -4.34 11.21 -13.77
N ASP A 63 -4.47 9.94 -14.10
CA ASP A 63 -5.48 9.47 -15.06
C ASP A 63 -6.80 9.10 -14.38
N GLY A 64 -6.79 9.05 -13.03
CA GLY A 64 -7.96 8.74 -12.20
C GLY A 64 -8.06 7.24 -11.87
N TRP A 65 -6.99 6.48 -12.07
CA TRP A 65 -6.93 5.10 -11.62
C TRP A 65 -6.68 5.04 -10.11
N VAL A 66 -7.46 4.23 -9.43
CA VAL A 66 -7.42 4.03 -7.98
C VAL A 66 -6.74 2.69 -7.69
N TYR A 67 -5.59 2.74 -7.05
CA TYR A 67 -4.83 1.56 -6.63
C TYR A 67 -5.10 1.29 -5.16
N VAL A 68 -5.62 0.11 -4.86
CA VAL A 68 -6.13 -0.26 -3.53
C VAL A 68 -5.32 -1.41 -2.95
N ALA A 69 -4.69 -1.18 -1.82
CA ALA A 69 -3.99 -2.20 -1.05
C ALA A 69 -5.00 -3.06 -0.28
N ASP A 70 -5.37 -4.18 -0.86
CA ASP A 70 -6.23 -5.21 -0.29
C ASP A 70 -5.35 -6.20 0.50
N ARG A 71 -4.96 -5.74 1.71
CA ARG A 71 -3.81 -6.23 2.47
C ARG A 71 -3.83 -7.72 2.71
N ASP A 72 -4.88 -8.24 3.31
CA ASP A 72 -4.91 -9.65 3.71
C ASP A 72 -5.37 -10.58 2.58
N ASN A 73 -5.86 -10.04 1.47
CA ASN A 73 -5.97 -10.75 0.20
C ASN A 73 -4.67 -10.74 -0.62
N ARG A 74 -3.62 -10.03 -0.13
CA ARG A 74 -2.26 -10.02 -0.72
C ARG A 74 -2.23 -9.58 -2.18
N ARG A 75 -2.96 -8.49 -2.47
CA ARG A 75 -3.06 -7.95 -3.81
C ARG A 75 -3.21 -6.43 -3.80
N ILE A 76 -2.93 -5.83 -4.94
CA ILE A 76 -3.45 -4.52 -5.30
C ILE A 76 -4.64 -4.76 -6.22
N GLN A 77 -5.76 -4.13 -5.96
CA GLN A 77 -6.86 -4.03 -6.92
C GLN A 77 -6.86 -2.64 -7.56
N VAL A 78 -7.13 -2.58 -8.85
CA VAL A 78 -7.19 -1.33 -9.63
C VAL A 78 -8.62 -1.07 -10.04
N PHE A 79 -9.08 0.15 -9.80
CA PHE A 79 -10.43 0.62 -10.13
C PHE A 79 -10.35 1.92 -10.93
N ASP A 80 -11.40 2.24 -11.67
CA ASP A 80 -11.62 3.62 -12.07
C ASP A 80 -12.14 4.46 -10.88
N ILE A 81 -12.24 5.77 -11.06
CA ILE A 81 -12.71 6.68 -10.01
C ILE A 81 -14.16 6.41 -9.57
N ASP A 82 -14.95 5.77 -10.41
CA ASP A 82 -16.32 5.37 -10.12
C ASP A 82 -16.42 4.03 -9.37
N GLY A 83 -15.26 3.42 -9.06
CA GLY A 83 -15.17 2.17 -8.30
C GLY A 83 -15.50 0.93 -9.12
N ASN A 84 -15.41 0.99 -10.44
CA ASN A 84 -15.51 -0.18 -11.28
C ASN A 84 -14.18 -0.90 -11.34
N TYR A 85 -14.18 -2.18 -11.01
CA TYR A 85 -12.98 -3.02 -11.04
C TYR A 85 -12.41 -3.14 -12.46
N GLN A 86 -11.09 -3.05 -12.57
CA GLN A 86 -10.35 -3.17 -13.84
C GLN A 86 -9.44 -4.38 -13.85
N THR A 87 -8.60 -4.52 -12.85
CA THR A 87 -7.61 -5.59 -12.74
C THR A 87 -7.09 -5.74 -11.32
N GLN A 88 -6.26 -6.76 -11.10
CA GLN A 88 -5.53 -6.94 -9.85
C GLN A 88 -4.09 -7.37 -10.09
N TRP A 89 -3.21 -7.00 -9.18
CA TRP A 89 -1.82 -7.42 -9.15
C TRP A 89 -1.58 -8.31 -7.95
N VAL A 90 -1.11 -9.50 -8.24
CA VAL A 90 -0.83 -10.56 -7.26
C VAL A 90 0.68 -10.81 -7.13
N ASN A 91 1.08 -11.88 -6.45
CA ASN A 91 2.48 -12.17 -6.14
C ASN A 91 3.11 -11.10 -5.23
N LEU A 92 2.30 -10.67 -4.28
CA LEU A 92 2.64 -9.74 -3.21
C LEU A 92 2.57 -10.46 -1.86
N SER A 93 3.34 -9.98 -0.90
CA SER A 93 3.07 -10.20 0.50
C SER A 93 1.81 -9.40 0.91
N ARG A 94 1.64 -9.08 2.17
CA ARG A 94 0.53 -8.26 2.65
C ARG A 94 0.76 -6.80 2.23
N ALA A 95 0.14 -6.36 1.14
CA ALA A 95 0.25 -4.98 0.63
C ALA A 95 -0.37 -4.00 1.64
N ALA A 96 0.45 -3.35 2.46
CA ALA A 96 -0.02 -2.48 3.53
C ALA A 96 -0.11 -1.02 3.13
N CYS A 97 0.71 -0.57 2.20
CA CYS A 97 0.67 0.81 1.72
C CYS A 97 0.99 0.89 0.23
N VAL A 98 0.44 1.91 -0.42
CA VAL A 98 0.66 2.19 -1.83
C VAL A 98 0.79 3.69 -2.07
N SER A 99 1.70 4.09 -2.94
CA SER A 99 1.91 5.48 -3.34
C SER A 99 2.21 5.57 -4.82
N THR A 100 1.71 6.60 -5.47
CA THR A 100 2.05 6.95 -6.85
C THR A 100 3.17 7.99 -6.87
N HIS A 101 4.06 7.86 -7.84
CA HIS A 101 5.07 8.88 -8.15
C HIS A 101 5.04 9.21 -9.62
N PHE A 102 5.23 10.48 -9.93
CA PHE A 102 5.14 11.01 -11.28
C PHE A 102 6.49 11.56 -11.74
N THR A 103 7.00 11.02 -12.84
CA THR A 103 8.21 11.54 -13.52
C THR A 103 7.85 11.94 -14.94
N GLY A 104 7.68 13.24 -15.17
CA GLY A 104 7.12 13.72 -16.45
C GLY A 104 5.72 13.17 -16.68
N SER A 105 5.51 12.43 -17.78
CA SER A 105 4.27 11.75 -18.11
C SER A 105 4.16 10.33 -17.52
N GLU A 106 5.24 9.81 -16.95
CA GLU A 106 5.25 8.44 -16.42
C GLU A 106 4.71 8.40 -14.99
N THR A 107 3.90 7.38 -14.71
CA THR A 107 3.43 7.06 -13.37
C THR A 107 4.05 5.73 -12.92
N THR A 108 4.61 5.73 -11.74
CA THR A 108 5.18 4.55 -11.09
C THR A 108 4.45 4.31 -9.77
N ILE A 109 4.13 3.07 -9.46
CA ILE A 109 3.40 2.67 -8.26
C ILE A 109 4.34 1.94 -7.31
N TYR A 110 4.41 2.40 -6.07
CA TYR A 110 5.24 1.86 -5.00
C TYR A 110 4.35 1.18 -3.97
N VAL A 111 4.58 -0.09 -3.70
CA VAL A 111 3.81 -0.89 -2.75
C VAL A 111 4.73 -1.31 -1.62
N GLY A 112 4.41 -0.89 -0.40
CA GLY A 112 5.05 -1.40 0.80
C GLY A 112 4.34 -2.68 1.26
N GLU A 113 5.10 -3.77 1.29
CA GLU A 113 4.60 -5.07 1.67
C GLU A 113 5.00 -5.39 3.11
N TYR A 114 4.00 -5.60 3.91
CA TYR A 114 4.11 -6.10 5.27
C TYR A 114 4.62 -7.54 5.25
N PHE A 115 5.26 -7.99 6.32
CA PHE A 115 5.74 -9.37 6.34
C PHE A 115 4.58 -10.39 6.23
N ALA A 116 4.82 -11.48 5.48
CA ALA A 116 3.79 -12.45 5.16
C ALA A 116 3.47 -13.40 6.31
N GLY A 117 4.43 -13.61 7.18
CA GLY A 117 4.40 -14.71 8.10
C GLY A 117 3.97 -14.38 9.51
N LEU A 118 2.78 -14.80 9.84
CA LEU A 118 2.47 -15.31 11.16
C LEU A 118 2.42 -16.84 11.01
N GLY A 119 3.24 -17.56 11.74
CA GLY A 119 3.26 -19.02 11.91
C GLY A 119 2.72 -19.90 10.78
N SER A 120 1.43 -20.15 10.77
CA SER A 120 0.74 -20.98 9.77
C SER A 120 0.61 -20.36 8.37
N ASN A 121 1.06 -19.12 8.17
CA ASN A 121 0.82 -18.34 6.96
C ASN A 121 2.12 -17.96 6.23
N SER A 122 3.21 -18.66 6.50
CA SER A 122 4.47 -18.53 5.78
C SER A 122 4.28 -19.03 4.35
N GLN A 123 4.07 -18.13 3.44
CA GLN A 123 4.00 -18.45 2.02
C GLN A 123 5.32 -18.08 1.36
N GLY A 124 6.19 -19.05 1.24
CA GLY A 124 7.40 -18.94 0.46
C GLY A 124 8.42 -17.94 0.99
N LYS A 125 9.66 -18.23 0.75
CA LYS A 125 10.81 -17.39 1.13
C LYS A 125 10.83 -16.03 0.42
N ASP A 126 10.12 -15.92 -0.71
CA ASP A 126 10.17 -14.76 -1.61
C ASP A 126 9.23 -13.62 -1.21
N LEU A 127 8.43 -13.80 -0.15
CA LEU A 127 7.43 -12.84 0.29
C LEU A 127 7.83 -12.17 1.62
N GLY A 128 9.10 -11.84 1.76
CA GLY A 128 9.59 -11.06 2.89
C GLY A 128 9.05 -9.62 2.89
N PRO A 129 9.23 -8.87 3.98
CA PRO A 129 8.89 -7.47 4.00
C PRO A 129 9.75 -6.71 2.99
N ARG A 130 9.11 -5.99 2.07
CA ARG A 130 9.79 -5.34 0.94
C ARG A 130 8.99 -4.18 0.38
N VAL A 131 9.59 -3.46 -0.55
CA VAL A 131 8.91 -2.52 -1.44
C VAL A 131 8.93 -3.09 -2.85
N THR A 132 7.77 -3.27 -3.46
CA THR A 132 7.67 -3.61 -4.89
C THR A 132 7.25 -2.38 -5.68
N ILE A 133 7.94 -2.15 -6.80
CA ILE A 133 7.73 -1.02 -7.70
C ILE A 133 7.13 -1.56 -8.99
N PHE A 134 6.01 -0.97 -9.40
CA PHE A 134 5.27 -1.36 -10.61
C PHE A 134 5.16 -0.22 -11.61
N ASP A 135 4.99 -0.55 -12.88
CA ASP A 135 4.39 0.35 -13.85
C ASP A 135 2.85 0.34 -13.72
N VAL A 136 2.17 1.22 -14.47
CA VAL A 136 0.69 1.30 -14.47
C VAL A 136 -0.01 0.05 -15.03
N LYS A 137 0.72 -0.83 -15.72
CA LYS A 137 0.19 -2.08 -16.26
C LYS A 137 0.32 -3.26 -15.30
N GLY A 138 0.98 -3.04 -14.14
CA GLY A 138 1.25 -4.06 -13.14
C GLY A 138 2.51 -4.89 -13.40
N ASN A 139 3.37 -4.46 -14.31
CA ASN A 139 4.67 -5.09 -14.48
C ASN A 139 5.59 -4.68 -13.34
N VAL A 140 6.28 -5.65 -12.74
CA VAL A 140 7.27 -5.39 -11.69
C VAL A 140 8.51 -4.77 -12.30
N LEU A 141 8.84 -3.55 -11.90
CA LEU A 141 10.05 -2.85 -12.29
C LEU A 141 11.21 -3.16 -11.35
N ALA A 142 10.94 -3.25 -10.05
CA ALA A 142 11.94 -3.59 -9.04
C ALA A 142 11.30 -4.12 -7.76
N ARG A 143 12.11 -4.84 -6.97
CA ARG A 143 11.81 -5.22 -5.59
C ARG A 143 12.98 -4.82 -4.70
N LEU A 144 12.71 -4.05 -3.66
CA LEU A 144 13.67 -3.56 -2.70
C LEU A 144 13.37 -4.19 -1.34
N GLY A 145 14.34 -4.84 -0.75
CA GLY A 145 14.17 -5.54 0.52
C GLY A 145 15.02 -6.79 0.57
N HIS A 146 14.73 -7.65 1.51
CA HIS A 146 15.40 -8.92 1.71
C HIS A 146 14.37 -9.99 2.09
N GLU A 147 14.70 -11.25 1.88
CA GLU A 147 13.83 -12.40 2.24
C GLU A 147 13.49 -12.45 3.73
N THR A 148 14.34 -11.87 4.58
CA THR A 148 14.14 -11.83 6.03
C THR A 148 14.06 -10.39 6.53
N TYR A 149 13.28 -10.19 7.59
CA TYR A 149 13.22 -8.92 8.31
C TYR A 149 14.56 -8.60 9.04
N GLY A 150 14.80 -7.34 9.37
CA GLY A 150 15.95 -6.95 10.15
C GLY A 150 16.33 -5.48 10.07
N ASP A 151 17.41 -5.11 10.78
CA ASP A 151 17.88 -3.73 10.95
C ASP A 151 18.89 -3.27 9.89
N ALA A 152 19.46 -4.18 9.10
CA ALA A 152 20.43 -3.80 8.09
C ALA A 152 19.81 -2.82 7.07
N PRO A 153 20.57 -1.89 6.50
CA PRO A 153 20.09 -1.00 5.45
C PRO A 153 19.40 -1.78 4.32
N GLY A 154 18.22 -1.34 3.93
CA GLY A 154 17.41 -2.02 2.89
C GLY A 154 16.68 -3.27 3.37
N ARG A 155 16.80 -3.68 4.63
CA ARG A 155 15.91 -4.67 5.25
C ARG A 155 14.77 -3.95 5.96
N PHE A 156 13.63 -4.58 5.99
CA PHE A 156 12.44 -4.08 6.65
C PHE A 156 11.95 -5.06 7.72
N TYR A 157 11.15 -4.56 8.64
CA TYR A 157 10.35 -5.36 9.57
C TYR A 157 8.91 -5.44 9.10
N ALA A 158 8.28 -4.28 8.94
CA ALA A 158 6.86 -4.18 8.69
C ALA A 158 6.51 -2.85 7.96
N PRO A 159 6.83 -2.72 6.65
CA PRO A 159 6.44 -1.55 5.86
C PRO A 159 4.94 -1.29 5.97
N HIS A 160 4.57 -0.06 6.36
CA HIS A 160 3.19 0.30 6.65
C HIS A 160 2.77 1.65 6.07
N GLY A 161 3.73 2.54 5.85
CA GLY A 161 3.55 3.79 5.14
C GLY A 161 4.67 3.98 4.11
N ILE A 162 4.34 4.54 2.96
CA ILE A 162 5.29 4.81 1.88
C ILE A 162 5.02 6.15 1.23
N ALA A 163 6.08 6.88 0.94
CA ALA A 163 6.03 8.11 0.15
C ALA A 163 7.26 8.20 -0.74
N VAL A 164 7.13 8.90 -1.86
CA VAL A 164 8.24 9.14 -2.79
C VAL A 164 8.34 10.65 -3.04
N ASP A 165 9.52 11.21 -2.87
CA ASP A 165 9.73 12.63 -3.10
C ASP A 165 9.97 12.96 -4.58
N SER A 166 10.06 14.26 -4.91
CA SER A 166 10.26 14.73 -6.28
C SER A 166 11.60 14.31 -6.92
N LYS A 167 12.54 13.81 -6.13
CA LYS A 167 13.82 13.25 -6.59
C LYS A 167 13.73 11.76 -6.87
N GLY A 168 12.63 11.11 -6.46
CA GLY A 168 12.43 9.67 -6.53
C GLY A 168 13.03 8.92 -5.33
N ASP A 169 13.39 9.62 -4.26
CA ASP A 169 13.80 8.97 -3.01
C ASP A 169 12.56 8.41 -2.28
N ILE A 170 12.68 7.19 -1.78
CA ILE A 170 11.57 6.46 -1.16
C ILE A 170 11.70 6.54 0.36
N TYR A 171 10.62 6.92 1.01
CA TYR A 171 10.51 6.92 2.47
C TYR A 171 9.56 5.81 2.89
N VAL A 172 10.04 4.89 3.74
CA VAL A 172 9.26 3.75 4.23
C VAL A 172 9.14 3.88 5.74
N ALA A 173 7.90 4.03 6.21
CA ALA A 173 7.56 3.99 7.62
C ALA A 173 7.11 2.58 8.00
N GLU A 174 7.52 2.12 9.18
CA GLU A 174 7.33 0.75 9.63
C GLU A 174 6.66 0.67 11.01
N VAL A 175 5.77 -0.28 11.22
CA VAL A 175 5.22 -0.62 12.54
C VAL A 175 6.07 -1.68 13.26
N SER A 176 7.38 -1.52 13.17
CA SER A 176 8.38 -2.48 13.66
C SER A 176 8.21 -2.83 15.12
N TRP A 177 7.99 -1.81 15.97
CA TRP A 177 7.83 -2.03 17.41
C TRP A 177 6.52 -2.74 17.76
N ALA A 178 5.42 -2.38 17.12
CA ALA A 178 4.12 -3.00 17.37
C ALA A 178 4.14 -4.50 17.08
N GLU A 179 4.87 -4.91 16.05
CA GLU A 179 4.93 -6.32 15.63
C GLU A 179 6.02 -7.12 16.35
N PHE A 180 7.18 -6.51 16.57
CA PHE A 180 8.36 -7.24 17.04
C PHE A 180 8.77 -6.87 18.47
N GLY A 181 8.24 -5.79 19.05
CA GLY A 181 8.61 -5.32 20.38
C GLY A 181 8.34 -6.33 21.50
N GLN A 182 7.27 -7.10 21.39
CA GLN A 182 6.92 -8.12 22.37
C GLN A 182 7.82 -9.37 22.28
N ILE A 183 8.22 -9.74 21.06
CA ILE A 183 9.05 -10.93 20.83
C ILE A 183 10.55 -10.63 20.93
N MET A 184 10.93 -9.36 20.91
CA MET A 184 12.32 -8.89 21.08
C MET A 184 12.38 -7.78 22.14
N PRO A 185 12.08 -8.07 23.42
CA PRO A 185 12.03 -7.06 24.47
C PRO A 185 13.38 -6.36 24.64
N GLY A 186 13.35 -5.05 24.83
CA GLY A 186 14.56 -4.22 25.00
C GLY A 186 15.27 -3.81 23.72
N LYS A 187 14.87 -4.36 22.56
CA LYS A 187 15.42 -3.95 21.28
C LYS A 187 14.84 -2.60 20.83
N LYS A 188 15.68 -1.73 20.33
CA LYS A 188 15.28 -0.50 19.64
C LYS A 188 15.10 -0.82 18.15
N PHE A 189 13.92 -0.55 17.61
CA PHE A 189 13.61 -0.77 16.20
C PHE A 189 13.70 0.54 15.43
N ARG A 190 14.24 0.46 14.24
CA ARG A 190 14.11 1.52 13.26
C ARG A 190 12.67 1.48 12.70
N SER A 191 11.99 2.63 12.65
CA SER A 191 10.62 2.74 12.14
C SER A 191 10.52 3.62 10.91
N LEU A 192 11.64 4.19 10.44
CA LEU A 192 11.69 4.99 9.21
C LEU A 192 13.01 4.74 8.48
N GLN A 193 12.90 4.52 7.17
CA GLN A 193 14.04 4.46 6.27
C GLN A 193 13.83 5.39 5.08
N LYS A 194 14.91 6.02 4.63
CA LYS A 194 15.01 6.68 3.34
C LYS A 194 15.90 5.86 2.42
N LEU A 195 15.38 5.48 1.26
CA LEU A 195 16.15 4.86 0.18
C LEU A 195 16.39 5.92 -0.89
N VAL A 196 17.64 6.25 -1.10
CA VAL A 196 18.04 7.30 -2.04
C VAL A 196 18.18 6.72 -3.43
N LYS A 197 17.57 7.38 -4.43
CA LYS A 197 17.73 7.04 -5.83
C LYS A 197 19.14 7.43 -6.30
N VAL A 198 19.94 6.44 -6.64
CA VAL A 198 21.28 6.69 -7.20
C VAL A 198 21.20 6.61 -8.71
N CYS A 199 21.46 7.75 -9.39
CA CYS A 199 21.70 7.72 -10.83
C CYS A 199 23.06 7.05 -11.05
N ARG A 200 23.09 5.91 -11.74
CA ARG A 200 24.37 5.40 -12.23
C ARG A 200 24.85 6.35 -13.33
N PRO A 201 26.15 6.70 -13.33
CA PRO A 201 26.74 7.52 -14.39
C PRO A 201 26.66 6.83 -15.75
#